data_08be8f83cefb864b8a83542f146dafe3
#
_entry.id   08be8f83cefb864b8a83542f146dafe3
#
_cell.length_a   1.000
_cell.length_b   1.000
_cell.length_c   1.000
_cell.angle_alpha   90.00
_cell.angle_beta   90.00
_cell.angle_gamma   90.00
#
_symmetry.space_group_name_H-M   'P 1'
#
loop_
_entity.id
_entity.type
_entity.pdbx_description
1 polymer ?
#
loop_
_entity_poly.entity_id
_entity_poly.type
_entity_poly.pdbx_seq_one_letter_code
_entity_poly.pdbx_strand_id
1 'polypeptide(L)'
;MPLMPHIMNHAQSQELEMISRIIDNNSTICGYILQDLNKGKVVSRRSGAKGMSADQVLRCTIAKILFAFTYEELAFHIVDSQSLRWFCRIGIAEEGFKKSALNRNIKTISQETWEMINRDILGYAEKEDIEKGRTVRTDCTCVESNIHKPRDSNQLWDGVRVLTRLITRGRDEFGLKVAGFCNHNRRAKRRLLAIMNAKNKKQRKAAYVDLLKITGKVLGYARTAIETIKKISIDPTAFPLFCDIEHYADLTEQVISQTKRRVLLGHTVPAHEKVVSIFEEHTDIIKKDRRDTIYGHKICLTGGASNLILDCVIARGNPADTDLAIPILDRQKEIFGRYPLKVCFDGGFASKNNLKLAKDRKIKDVCFAKKRGLEETDMCRSQYVYHRLRRFRAGIESGISWLKRCMGLTRCTWKGWDAFKSYVWSSIVAANLLTMARAKLAAT
;
A
#
# COMPACT_ATOMS: atom_id res chain seq x y z
N MET A 1 27.80 -14.07 34.27
CA MET A 1 27.85 -13.20 33.06
C MET A 1 27.44 -11.80 33.49
N PRO A 2 28.16 -10.74 33.10
CA PRO A 2 27.69 -9.39 33.35
C PRO A 2 26.36 -9.19 32.66
N LEU A 3 25.38 -8.61 33.39
CA LEU A 3 24.10 -8.21 32.79
C LEU A 3 24.39 -7.12 31.78
N MET A 4 24.19 -7.42 30.50
CA MET A 4 24.35 -6.41 29.45
C MET A 4 23.19 -5.39 29.53
N PRO A 5 23.45 -4.09 29.40
CA PRO A 5 22.40 -3.10 29.35
C PRO A 5 21.50 -3.36 28.12
N HIS A 6 20.20 -3.20 28.28
CA HIS A 6 19.24 -3.33 27.17
C HIS A 6 19.31 -2.15 26.19
N ILE A 7 19.83 -1.02 26.62
CA ILE A 7 20.09 0.15 25.79
C ILE A 7 21.60 0.22 25.55
N MET A 8 21.97 0.06 24.29
CA MET A 8 23.35 0.20 23.86
C MET A 8 23.64 1.69 23.57
N ASN A 9 24.88 2.12 23.84
CA ASN A 9 25.31 3.48 23.45
C ASN A 9 25.53 3.57 21.93
N HIS A 10 24.42 3.41 21.20
CA HIS A 10 24.34 3.48 19.74
C HIS A 10 23.06 4.20 19.32
N ALA A 11 23.15 5.09 18.35
CA ALA A 11 22.03 5.93 17.92
C ALA A 11 20.74 5.13 17.61
N GLN A 12 20.85 3.99 16.93
CA GLN A 12 19.67 3.16 16.62
C GLN A 12 19.02 2.57 17.88
N SER A 13 19.82 2.19 18.89
CA SER A 13 19.28 1.66 20.15
C SER A 13 18.56 2.76 20.94
N GLN A 14 19.11 3.98 20.94
CA GLN A 14 18.49 5.14 21.56
C GLN A 14 17.20 5.54 20.84
N GLU A 15 17.18 5.49 19.49
CA GLU A 15 15.97 5.72 18.68
C GLU A 15 14.87 4.70 19.02
N LEU A 16 15.20 3.40 19.09
CA LEU A 16 14.26 2.35 19.46
C LEU A 16 13.71 2.53 20.88
N GLU A 17 14.56 2.91 21.84
CA GLU A 17 14.14 3.21 23.21
C GLU A 17 13.16 4.39 23.24
N MET A 18 13.46 5.48 22.52
CA MET A 18 12.58 6.64 22.48
C MET A 18 11.27 6.30 21.79
N ILE A 19 11.27 5.53 20.69
CA ILE A 19 10.05 5.02 20.05
C ILE A 19 9.25 4.18 21.05
N SER A 20 9.90 3.31 21.82
CA SER A 20 9.25 2.51 22.85
C SER A 20 8.52 3.39 23.88
N ARG A 21 9.17 4.45 24.39
CA ARG A 21 8.55 5.39 25.32
C ARG A 21 7.36 6.12 24.72
N ILE A 22 7.43 6.52 23.45
CA ILE A 22 6.31 7.15 22.74
C ILE A 22 5.11 6.19 22.64
N ILE A 23 5.36 4.92 22.30
CA ILE A 23 4.30 3.89 22.22
C ILE A 23 3.68 3.64 23.59
N ASP A 24 4.52 3.49 24.63
CA ASP A 24 4.06 3.20 26.00
C ASP A 24 3.21 4.35 26.58
N ASN A 25 3.50 5.60 26.20
CA ASN A 25 2.71 6.77 26.58
C ASN A 25 1.36 6.87 25.81
N ASN A 26 1.12 6.05 24.80
CA ASN A 26 -0.09 6.01 24.00
C ASN A 26 -0.79 4.64 24.10
N SER A 27 -1.25 4.28 25.28
CA SER A 27 -1.80 2.94 25.59
C SER A 27 -3.03 2.54 24.76
N THR A 28 -3.78 3.51 24.21
CA THR A 28 -4.95 3.28 23.33
C THR A 28 -4.60 2.51 22.05
N ILE A 29 -3.39 2.70 21.52
CA ILE A 29 -2.92 2.10 20.27
C ILE A 29 -3.05 0.57 20.29
N CYS A 30 -2.68 -0.07 21.39
CA CYS A 30 -2.78 -1.53 21.53
C CYS A 30 -4.23 -2.02 21.49
N GLY A 31 -5.19 -1.21 21.94
CA GLY A 31 -6.62 -1.52 21.90
C GLY A 31 -7.13 -1.64 20.46
N TYR A 32 -6.76 -0.72 19.58
CA TYR A 32 -7.15 -0.75 18.16
C TYR A 32 -6.61 -2.00 17.45
N ILE A 33 -5.34 -2.31 17.67
CA ILE A 33 -4.71 -3.50 17.07
C ILE A 33 -5.36 -4.79 17.59
N LEU A 34 -5.68 -4.85 18.89
CA LEU A 34 -6.34 -5.99 19.47
C LEU A 34 -7.71 -6.27 18.84
N GLN A 35 -8.47 -5.21 18.52
CA GLN A 35 -9.76 -5.36 17.81
C GLN A 35 -9.56 -6.00 16.44
N ASP A 36 -8.59 -5.57 15.66
CA ASP A 36 -8.28 -6.18 14.35
C ASP A 36 -7.82 -7.65 14.48
N LEU A 37 -6.96 -7.95 15.45
CA LEU A 37 -6.46 -9.31 15.69
C LEU A 37 -7.57 -10.28 16.08
N ASN A 38 -8.63 -9.78 16.73
CA ASN A 38 -9.78 -10.59 17.19
C ASN A 38 -10.95 -10.60 16.20
N LYS A 39 -10.91 -9.80 15.14
CA LYS A 39 -11.99 -9.70 14.16
C LYS A 39 -12.31 -11.08 13.56
N GLY A 40 -13.57 -11.48 13.66
CA GLY A 40 -14.06 -12.78 13.15
C GLY A 40 -13.60 -14.02 13.94
N LYS A 41 -13.05 -13.85 15.14
CA LYS A 41 -12.62 -14.97 16.00
C LYS A 41 -13.45 -15.03 17.27
N VAL A 42 -13.82 -16.23 17.68
CA VAL A 42 -14.32 -16.48 19.04
C VAL A 42 -13.09 -16.54 19.95
N VAL A 43 -12.93 -15.51 20.77
CA VAL A 43 -11.78 -15.41 21.70
C VAL A 43 -12.10 -16.21 22.96
N SER A 44 -11.45 -17.35 23.15
CA SER A 44 -11.45 -18.06 24.42
C SER A 44 -10.31 -17.54 25.32
N ARG A 45 -10.64 -17.09 26.53
CA ARG A 45 -9.62 -16.69 27.52
C ARG A 45 -8.92 -17.88 28.21
N ARG A 46 -9.45 -19.10 28.04
CA ARG A 46 -9.04 -20.28 28.81
C ARG A 46 -8.27 -21.35 28.01
N SER A 47 -8.30 -21.29 26.68
CA SER A 47 -7.69 -22.34 25.86
C SER A 47 -7.09 -21.75 24.57
N GLY A 48 -5.91 -22.21 24.15
CA GLY A 48 -5.24 -21.86 22.90
C GLY A 48 -3.75 -21.60 23.07
N ALA A 49 -2.98 -21.73 21.98
CA ALA A 49 -1.56 -21.37 21.97
C ALA A 49 -1.38 -19.87 22.22
N LYS A 50 -0.39 -19.50 23.04
CA LYS A 50 -0.03 -18.11 23.31
C LYS A 50 0.40 -17.42 22.00
N GLY A 51 -0.46 -16.56 21.46
CA GLY A 51 -0.20 -15.78 20.25
C GLY A 51 0.63 -14.52 20.54
N MET A 52 0.92 -13.75 19.47
CA MET A 52 1.52 -12.43 19.62
C MET A 52 0.53 -11.45 20.28
N SER A 53 1.01 -10.66 21.24
CA SER A 53 0.23 -9.55 21.78
C SER A 53 0.10 -8.41 20.75
N ALA A 54 -0.88 -7.52 20.93
CA ALA A 54 -1.05 -6.33 20.08
C ALA A 54 0.20 -5.45 20.09
N ASP A 55 0.83 -5.27 21.25
CA ASP A 55 2.08 -4.52 21.41
C ASP A 55 3.24 -5.16 20.64
N GLN A 56 3.38 -6.48 20.73
CA GLN A 56 4.39 -7.21 19.96
C GLN A 56 4.18 -7.10 18.45
N VAL A 57 2.92 -7.15 17.97
CA VAL A 57 2.61 -7.01 16.54
C VAL A 57 2.97 -5.60 16.06
N LEU A 58 2.63 -4.56 16.82
CA LEU A 58 2.99 -3.17 16.51
C LEU A 58 4.51 -3.00 16.39
N ARG A 59 5.24 -3.39 17.43
CA ARG A 59 6.70 -3.23 17.52
C ARG A 59 7.43 -4.04 16.46
N CYS A 60 7.01 -5.27 16.19
CA CYS A 60 7.53 -6.07 15.09
C CYS A 60 7.28 -5.42 13.72
N THR A 61 6.11 -4.78 13.53
CA THR A 61 5.82 -4.05 12.28
C THR A 61 6.73 -2.85 12.11
N ILE A 62 6.91 -2.06 13.16
CA ILE A 62 7.80 -0.89 13.16
C ILE A 62 9.24 -1.32 12.89
N ALA A 63 9.75 -2.32 13.60
CA ALA A 63 11.10 -2.85 13.39
C ALA A 63 11.28 -3.34 11.95
N LYS A 64 10.30 -4.09 11.41
CA LYS A 64 10.31 -4.55 10.01
C LYS A 64 10.48 -3.40 9.01
N ILE A 65 9.79 -2.30 9.23
CA ILE A 65 9.80 -1.16 8.31
C ILE A 65 11.10 -0.36 8.46
N LEU A 66 11.49 -0.03 9.69
CA LEU A 66 12.68 0.78 9.98
C LEU A 66 13.98 0.13 9.47
N PHE A 67 14.07 -1.19 9.54
CA PHE A 67 15.24 -1.95 9.09
C PHE A 67 15.06 -2.61 7.71
N ALA A 68 13.94 -2.35 7.05
CA ALA A 68 13.59 -2.93 5.73
C ALA A 68 13.65 -4.47 5.69
N PHE A 69 13.39 -5.15 6.81
CA PHE A 69 13.47 -6.61 6.90
C PHE A 69 12.40 -7.31 6.08
N THR A 70 12.76 -8.44 5.48
CA THR A 70 11.79 -9.47 5.11
C THR A 70 11.17 -10.09 6.37
N TYR A 71 10.10 -10.86 6.25
CA TYR A 71 9.53 -11.56 7.41
C TYR A 71 10.47 -12.65 7.97
N GLU A 72 11.37 -13.16 7.16
CA GLU A 72 12.38 -14.16 7.55
C GLU A 72 13.51 -13.52 8.36
N GLU A 73 14.05 -12.41 7.85
CA GLU A 73 15.06 -11.61 8.55
C GLU A 73 14.49 -11.05 9.87
N LEU A 74 13.24 -10.57 9.86
CA LEU A 74 12.59 -10.13 11.10
C LEU A 74 12.52 -11.26 12.12
N ALA A 75 12.09 -12.47 11.74
CA ALA A 75 12.02 -13.62 12.62
C ALA A 75 13.38 -13.98 13.21
N PHE A 76 14.46 -13.84 12.44
CA PHE A 76 15.83 -14.04 12.91
C PHE A 76 16.28 -12.93 13.87
N HIS A 77 16.19 -11.68 13.42
CA HIS A 77 16.78 -10.55 14.16
C HIS A 77 16.06 -10.23 15.48
N ILE A 78 14.75 -10.50 15.62
CA ILE A 78 14.05 -10.31 16.90
C ILE A 78 14.48 -11.32 17.98
N VAL A 79 15.23 -12.35 17.60
CA VAL A 79 15.80 -13.32 18.54
C VAL A 79 17.31 -13.11 18.74
N ASP A 80 18.01 -12.79 17.65
CA ASP A 80 19.46 -12.62 17.62
C ASP A 80 19.91 -11.27 18.23
N SER A 81 19.21 -10.18 17.90
CA SER A 81 19.56 -8.84 18.40
C SER A 81 18.92 -8.55 19.75
N GLN A 82 19.74 -8.30 20.76
CA GLN A 82 19.27 -7.93 22.09
C GLN A 82 18.37 -6.68 22.08
N SER A 83 18.76 -5.63 21.34
CA SER A 83 17.99 -4.39 21.25
C SER A 83 16.63 -4.61 20.57
N LEU A 84 16.57 -5.41 19.50
CA LEU A 84 15.32 -5.73 18.82
C LEU A 84 14.43 -6.66 19.63
N ARG A 85 15.03 -7.64 20.31
CA ARG A 85 14.32 -8.54 21.21
C ARG A 85 13.62 -7.75 22.32
N TRP A 86 14.36 -6.84 22.95
CA TRP A 86 13.83 -5.96 23.98
C TRP A 86 12.75 -5.03 23.41
N PHE A 87 13.02 -4.35 22.28
CA PHE A 87 12.05 -3.47 21.62
C PHE A 87 10.75 -4.20 21.28
N CYS A 88 10.84 -5.43 20.78
CA CYS A 88 9.67 -6.24 20.40
C CYS A 88 9.00 -6.97 21.58
N ARG A 89 9.44 -6.70 22.83
CA ARG A 89 8.87 -7.29 24.06
C ARG A 89 8.90 -8.83 24.05
N ILE A 90 9.99 -9.41 23.58
CA ILE A 90 10.21 -10.87 23.57
C ILE A 90 11.06 -11.23 24.77
N GLY A 91 10.53 -12.02 25.69
CA GLY A 91 11.23 -12.45 26.91
C GLY A 91 12.46 -13.31 26.60
N ILE A 92 13.45 -13.30 27.51
CA ILE A 92 14.72 -14.03 27.32
C ILE A 92 14.49 -15.51 27.06
N ALA A 93 13.50 -16.13 27.70
CA ALA A 93 13.15 -17.54 27.54
C ALA A 93 12.18 -17.82 26.38
N GLU A 94 11.72 -16.78 25.65
CA GLU A 94 10.80 -16.96 24.53
C GLU A 94 11.56 -17.25 23.24
N GLU A 95 11.07 -18.22 22.45
CA GLU A 95 11.68 -18.60 21.15
C GLU A 95 11.53 -17.56 20.04
N GLY A 96 10.70 -16.53 20.28
CA GLY A 96 10.35 -15.54 19.25
C GLY A 96 9.18 -16.03 18.36
N PHE A 97 9.03 -15.44 17.17
CA PHE A 97 7.88 -15.67 16.31
C PHE A 97 8.30 -16.23 14.96
N LYS A 98 7.55 -17.24 14.47
CA LYS A 98 7.76 -17.78 13.12
C LYS A 98 7.35 -16.76 12.05
N LYS A 99 8.02 -16.78 10.91
CA LYS A 99 7.73 -15.98 9.71
C LYS A 99 6.23 -15.94 9.34
N SER A 100 5.56 -17.10 9.42
CA SER A 100 4.12 -17.20 9.10
C SER A 100 3.24 -16.45 10.09
N ALA A 101 3.57 -16.49 11.39
CA ALA A 101 2.86 -15.76 12.43
C ALA A 101 3.05 -14.24 12.27
N LEU A 102 4.29 -13.79 12.07
CA LEU A 102 4.61 -12.39 11.78
C LEU A 102 3.85 -11.88 10.56
N ASN A 103 3.93 -12.60 9.42
CA ASN A 103 3.25 -12.21 8.20
C ASN A 103 1.73 -12.10 8.39
N ARG A 104 1.11 -13.09 9.03
CA ARG A 104 -0.34 -13.09 9.27
C ARG A 104 -0.77 -11.95 10.18
N ASN A 105 -0.15 -11.82 11.37
CA ASN A 105 -0.59 -10.84 12.35
C ASN A 105 -0.30 -9.40 11.92
N ILE A 106 0.84 -9.12 11.31
CA ILE A 106 1.17 -7.78 10.79
C ILE A 106 0.19 -7.33 9.70
N LYS A 107 -0.22 -8.24 8.80
CA LYS A 107 -1.16 -7.92 7.71
C LYS A 107 -2.62 -7.88 8.15
N THR A 108 -2.93 -8.31 9.36
CA THR A 108 -4.29 -8.23 9.90
C THR A 108 -4.66 -6.79 10.30
N ILE A 109 -3.66 -5.95 10.60
CA ILE A 109 -3.91 -4.55 10.99
C ILE A 109 -4.48 -3.79 9.79
N SER A 110 -5.68 -3.23 9.94
CA SER A 110 -6.39 -2.50 8.91
C SER A 110 -5.81 -1.11 8.64
N GLN A 111 -6.18 -0.50 7.51
CA GLN A 111 -5.85 0.90 7.22
C GLN A 111 -6.39 1.82 8.30
N GLU A 112 -7.65 1.61 8.68
CA GLU A 112 -8.38 2.43 9.65
C GLU A 112 -7.65 2.44 10.99
N THR A 113 -7.18 1.28 11.42
CA THR A 113 -6.37 1.14 12.65
C THR A 113 -5.06 1.90 12.55
N TRP A 114 -4.34 1.78 11.44
CA TRP A 114 -3.10 2.54 11.24
C TRP A 114 -3.33 4.04 11.19
N GLU A 115 -4.43 4.49 10.60
CA GLU A 115 -4.82 5.91 10.58
C GLU A 115 -5.15 6.41 11.99
N MET A 116 -5.89 5.64 12.81
CA MET A 116 -6.14 5.97 14.22
C MET A 116 -4.84 6.05 15.03
N ILE A 117 -3.92 5.10 14.84
CA ILE A 117 -2.60 5.13 15.47
C ILE A 117 -1.85 6.42 15.10
N ASN A 118 -1.88 6.81 13.83
CA ASN A 118 -1.24 8.06 13.40
C ASN A 118 -1.88 9.28 14.08
N ARG A 119 -3.21 9.32 14.22
CA ARG A 119 -3.94 10.40 14.91
C ARG A 119 -3.57 10.49 16.38
N ASP A 120 -3.44 9.36 17.09
CA ASP A 120 -2.99 9.34 18.49
C ASP A 120 -1.55 9.84 18.63
N ILE A 121 -0.64 9.42 17.72
CA ILE A 121 0.74 9.93 17.66
C ILE A 121 0.77 11.45 17.45
N LEU A 122 -0.07 11.98 16.56
CA LEU A 122 -0.17 13.42 16.32
C LEU A 122 -0.76 14.15 17.51
N GLY A 123 -1.74 13.59 18.21
CA GLY A 123 -2.28 14.11 19.47
C GLY A 123 -1.20 14.17 20.57
N TYR A 124 -0.34 13.16 20.64
CA TYR A 124 0.82 13.18 21.52
C TYR A 124 1.83 14.27 21.09
N ALA A 125 2.09 14.41 19.79
CA ALA A 125 2.98 15.46 19.27
C ALA A 125 2.44 16.87 19.55
N GLU A 126 1.14 17.08 19.54
CA GLU A 126 0.51 18.36 19.89
C GLU A 126 0.65 18.69 21.39
N LYS A 127 0.47 17.69 22.26
CA LYS A 127 0.68 17.84 23.72
C LYS A 127 2.11 18.17 24.09
N GLU A 128 3.06 17.57 23.38
CA GLU A 128 4.51 17.78 23.57
C GLU A 128 5.06 19.01 22.83
N ASP A 129 4.20 19.83 22.26
CA ASP A 129 4.53 21.05 21.49
C ASP A 129 5.43 20.81 20.26
N ILE A 130 5.47 19.58 19.74
CA ILE A 130 6.27 19.18 18.57
C ILE A 130 5.59 19.60 17.27
N GLU A 131 4.26 19.38 17.18
CA GLU A 131 3.49 19.69 15.96
C GLU A 131 2.06 20.11 16.33
N LYS A 132 1.60 21.20 15.72
CA LYS A 132 0.26 21.78 15.98
C LYS A 132 -0.64 21.83 14.73
N GLY A 133 -0.15 21.37 13.58
CA GLY A 133 -0.89 21.43 12.32
C GLY A 133 -1.22 22.84 11.83
N ARG A 134 -0.47 23.87 12.28
CA ARG A 134 -0.75 25.27 11.95
C ARG A 134 -0.26 25.67 10.56
N THR A 135 0.82 25.07 10.10
CA THR A 135 1.39 25.31 8.78
C THR A 135 1.62 23.96 8.13
N VAL A 136 0.93 23.73 7.01
CA VAL A 136 0.96 22.43 6.33
C VAL A 136 1.42 22.58 4.87
N ARG A 137 2.00 21.52 4.34
CA ARG A 137 2.44 21.39 2.96
C ARG A 137 1.96 20.07 2.40
N THR A 138 1.48 20.08 1.17
CA THR A 138 0.90 18.89 0.54
C THR A 138 1.48 18.67 -0.84
N ASP A 139 1.80 17.40 -1.12
CA ASP A 139 2.24 16.97 -2.44
C ASP A 139 1.77 15.54 -2.70
N CYS A 140 1.58 15.20 -3.98
CA CYS A 140 1.18 13.86 -4.40
C CYS A 140 2.37 13.09 -4.97
N THR A 141 2.40 11.81 -4.65
CA THR A 141 3.35 10.86 -5.24
C THR A 141 2.63 9.56 -5.61
N CYS A 142 3.35 8.63 -6.23
CA CYS A 142 2.80 7.32 -6.57
C CYS A 142 3.58 6.23 -5.84
N VAL A 143 2.87 5.21 -5.39
CA VAL A 143 3.41 3.97 -4.84
C VAL A 143 3.04 2.84 -5.79
N GLU A 144 4.02 2.06 -6.24
CA GLU A 144 3.79 0.95 -7.16
C GLU A 144 3.08 -0.21 -6.45
N SER A 145 2.18 -0.89 -7.17
CA SER A 145 1.57 -2.14 -6.71
C SER A 145 2.53 -3.33 -6.84
N ASN A 146 2.22 -4.42 -6.15
CA ASN A 146 3.02 -5.65 -6.19
C ASN A 146 2.78 -6.47 -7.45
N ILE A 147 3.07 -5.91 -8.60
CA ILE A 147 2.93 -6.58 -9.90
C ILE A 147 4.26 -6.66 -10.65
N HIS A 148 4.39 -7.65 -11.52
CA HIS A 148 5.45 -7.63 -12.50
C HIS A 148 5.10 -6.67 -13.66
N LYS A 149 6.09 -6.29 -14.49
CA LYS A 149 5.85 -5.36 -15.61
C LYS A 149 4.71 -5.90 -16.50
N PRO A 150 3.59 -5.15 -16.63
CA PRO A 150 2.39 -5.64 -17.29
C PRO A 150 2.63 -5.76 -18.81
N ARG A 151 2.51 -6.99 -19.31
CA ARG A 151 2.49 -7.32 -20.73
C ARG A 151 1.31 -8.23 -20.98
N ASP A 152 0.59 -8.04 -22.06
CA ASP A 152 -0.56 -8.90 -22.39
C ASP A 152 -0.18 -10.39 -22.42
N SER A 153 1.02 -10.72 -22.93
CA SER A 153 1.51 -12.10 -22.94
C SER A 153 1.70 -12.71 -21.55
N ASN A 154 2.13 -11.89 -20.57
CA ASN A 154 2.27 -12.35 -19.19
C ASN A 154 0.89 -12.61 -18.58
N GLN A 155 -0.05 -11.67 -18.77
CA GLN A 155 -1.41 -11.79 -18.25
C GLN A 155 -2.15 -13.01 -18.83
N LEU A 156 -2.01 -13.28 -20.15
CA LEU A 156 -2.55 -14.48 -20.78
C LEU A 156 -1.98 -15.76 -20.16
N TRP A 157 -0.66 -15.80 -19.96
CA TRP A 157 -0.02 -16.96 -19.32
C TRP A 157 -0.42 -17.11 -17.85
N ASP A 158 -0.54 -16.01 -17.11
CA ASP A 158 -1.01 -16.04 -15.73
C ASP A 158 -2.45 -16.58 -15.64
N GLY A 159 -3.33 -16.18 -16.55
CA GLY A 159 -4.68 -16.72 -16.66
C GLY A 159 -4.68 -18.24 -16.87
N VAL A 160 -3.88 -18.72 -17.85
CA VAL A 160 -3.71 -20.17 -18.08
C VAL A 160 -3.23 -20.89 -16.83
N ARG A 161 -2.20 -20.35 -16.16
CA ARG A 161 -1.60 -20.96 -14.97
C ARG A 161 -2.57 -21.05 -13.80
N VAL A 162 -3.28 -19.96 -13.53
CA VAL A 162 -4.20 -19.87 -12.37
C VAL A 162 -5.41 -20.75 -12.58
N LEU A 163 -6.08 -20.62 -13.73
CA LEU A 163 -7.26 -21.44 -14.04
C LEU A 163 -6.94 -22.94 -14.05
N THR A 164 -5.81 -23.33 -14.68
CA THR A 164 -5.36 -24.72 -14.64
C THR A 164 -5.16 -25.21 -13.20
N ARG A 165 -4.53 -24.41 -12.33
CA ARG A 165 -4.31 -24.78 -10.92
C ARG A 165 -5.63 -24.93 -10.16
N LEU A 166 -6.55 -23.99 -10.34
CA LEU A 166 -7.85 -24.00 -9.63
C LEU A 166 -8.71 -25.19 -10.09
N ILE A 167 -8.77 -25.50 -11.40
CA ILE A 167 -9.49 -26.65 -11.93
C ILE A 167 -8.86 -27.97 -11.41
N THR A 168 -7.53 -28.05 -11.40
CA THR A 168 -6.81 -29.21 -10.86
C THR A 168 -7.12 -29.41 -9.39
N ARG A 169 -7.11 -28.32 -8.60
CA ARG A 169 -7.49 -28.35 -7.18
C ARG A 169 -8.94 -28.80 -7.01
N GLY A 170 -9.87 -28.27 -7.82
CA GLY A 170 -11.27 -28.70 -7.81
C GLY A 170 -11.45 -30.19 -8.07
N ARG A 171 -10.67 -30.74 -9.03
CA ARG A 171 -10.65 -32.17 -9.32
C ARG A 171 -10.12 -32.98 -8.14
N ASP A 172 -8.98 -32.56 -7.55
CA ASP A 172 -8.25 -33.35 -6.55
C ASP A 172 -8.91 -33.29 -5.17
N GLU A 173 -9.50 -32.14 -4.77
CA GLU A 173 -10.12 -31.94 -3.45
C GLU A 173 -11.63 -32.19 -3.46
N PHE A 174 -12.33 -31.93 -4.57
CA PHE A 174 -13.79 -31.94 -4.63
C PHE A 174 -14.36 -32.86 -5.74
N GLY A 175 -13.53 -33.64 -6.42
CA GLY A 175 -13.99 -34.57 -7.43
C GLY A 175 -14.57 -33.88 -8.70
N LEU A 176 -14.28 -32.60 -8.94
CA LEU A 176 -14.74 -31.83 -10.09
C LEU A 176 -14.32 -32.47 -11.41
N LYS A 177 -15.29 -32.91 -12.23
CA LYS A 177 -15.03 -33.51 -13.54
C LYS A 177 -15.26 -32.47 -14.63
N VAL A 178 -14.20 -32.13 -15.38
CA VAL A 178 -14.27 -31.24 -16.54
C VAL A 178 -13.89 -32.05 -17.79
N ALA A 179 -14.83 -32.22 -18.70
CA ALA A 179 -14.63 -33.02 -19.90
C ALA A 179 -13.48 -32.45 -20.75
N GLY A 180 -12.58 -33.32 -21.20
CA GLY A 180 -11.46 -32.96 -22.07
C GLY A 180 -10.41 -32.03 -21.44
N PHE A 181 -10.44 -31.83 -20.14
CA PHE A 181 -9.44 -30.98 -19.44
C PHE A 181 -8.01 -31.47 -19.67
N CYS A 182 -7.18 -30.58 -20.14
CA CYS A 182 -5.75 -30.81 -20.37
C CYS A 182 -4.93 -29.64 -19.83
N ASN A 183 -3.79 -29.97 -19.19
CA ASN A 183 -2.87 -28.96 -18.67
C ASN A 183 -2.03 -28.34 -19.79
N HIS A 184 -2.32 -27.11 -20.13
CA HIS A 184 -1.63 -26.35 -21.18
C HIS A 184 -0.49 -25.44 -20.66
N ASN A 185 -0.13 -25.46 -19.40
CA ASN A 185 0.87 -24.56 -18.79
C ASN A 185 2.21 -24.58 -19.54
N ARG A 186 2.74 -25.76 -19.87
CA ARG A 186 4.03 -25.89 -20.55
C ARG A 186 4.00 -25.28 -21.97
N ARG A 187 2.89 -25.48 -22.69
CA ARG A 187 2.72 -24.91 -24.03
C ARG A 187 2.57 -23.40 -23.98
N ALA A 188 1.74 -22.86 -23.06
CA ALA A 188 1.55 -21.44 -22.87
C ALA A 188 2.86 -20.73 -22.49
N LYS A 189 3.66 -21.30 -21.57
CA LYS A 189 4.97 -20.78 -21.20
C LYS A 189 5.93 -20.70 -22.38
N ARG A 190 5.97 -21.73 -23.23
CA ARG A 190 6.80 -21.69 -24.46
C ARG A 190 6.37 -20.59 -25.42
N ARG A 191 5.05 -20.31 -25.56
CA ARG A 191 4.55 -19.19 -26.38
C ARG A 191 4.86 -17.82 -25.79
N LEU A 192 4.76 -17.67 -24.47
CA LEU A 192 5.23 -16.48 -23.79
C LEU A 192 6.70 -16.19 -24.12
N LEU A 193 7.58 -17.18 -23.98
CA LEU A 193 9.01 -17.03 -24.31
C LEU A 193 9.23 -16.71 -25.80
N ALA A 194 8.48 -17.34 -26.70
CA ALA A 194 8.52 -17.04 -28.14
C ALA A 194 8.11 -15.59 -28.44
N ILE A 195 7.11 -15.04 -27.74
CA ILE A 195 6.69 -13.62 -27.86
C ILE A 195 7.81 -12.69 -27.38
N MET A 196 8.46 -13.03 -26.25
CA MET A 196 9.52 -12.20 -25.67
C MET A 196 10.78 -12.16 -26.56
N ASN A 197 11.10 -13.27 -27.19
CA ASN A 197 12.33 -13.46 -28.00
C ASN A 197 12.08 -13.26 -29.52
N ALA A 198 10.87 -12.85 -29.92
CA ALA A 198 10.54 -12.67 -31.33
C ALA A 198 11.37 -11.56 -31.98
N LYS A 199 12.09 -11.88 -33.05
CA LYS A 199 12.96 -10.96 -33.80
C LYS A 199 12.16 -9.92 -34.63
N ASN A 200 10.95 -10.26 -35.05
CA ASN A 200 10.10 -9.38 -35.87
C ASN A 200 8.63 -9.43 -35.48
N LYS A 201 7.85 -8.43 -35.98
CA LYS A 201 6.42 -8.29 -35.68
C LYS A 201 5.57 -9.48 -36.13
N LYS A 202 5.91 -10.12 -37.28
CA LYS A 202 5.16 -11.26 -37.84
C LYS A 202 5.26 -12.49 -36.92
N GLN A 203 6.47 -12.84 -36.48
CA GLN A 203 6.71 -13.95 -35.56
C GLN A 203 6.03 -13.67 -34.20
N ARG A 204 6.14 -12.44 -33.69
CA ARG A 204 5.48 -12.05 -32.44
C ARG A 204 3.96 -12.20 -32.54
N LYS A 205 3.33 -11.71 -33.63
CA LYS A 205 1.89 -11.81 -33.85
C LYS A 205 1.42 -13.27 -33.95
N ALA A 206 2.16 -14.11 -34.66
CA ALA A 206 1.88 -15.55 -34.77
C ALA A 206 1.91 -16.26 -33.39
N ALA A 207 2.92 -15.97 -32.57
CA ALA A 207 3.02 -16.51 -31.24
C ALA A 207 1.87 -16.02 -30.30
N TYR A 208 1.41 -14.76 -30.45
CA TYR A 208 0.22 -14.25 -29.73
C TYR A 208 -1.06 -14.97 -30.16
N VAL A 209 -1.25 -15.24 -31.45
CA VAL A 209 -2.42 -15.99 -31.94
C VAL A 209 -2.50 -17.38 -31.32
N ASP A 210 -1.36 -18.09 -31.23
CA ASP A 210 -1.35 -19.42 -30.61
C ASP A 210 -1.54 -19.32 -29.08
N LEU A 211 -0.96 -18.34 -28.40
CA LEU A 211 -1.19 -18.13 -26.97
C LEU A 211 -2.65 -17.81 -26.67
N LEU A 212 -3.29 -16.95 -27.47
CA LEU A 212 -4.73 -16.64 -27.36
C LEU A 212 -5.61 -17.87 -27.55
N LYS A 213 -5.27 -18.76 -28.52
CA LYS A 213 -5.97 -20.05 -28.72
C LYS A 213 -5.87 -20.95 -27.50
N ILE A 214 -4.67 -21.04 -26.90
CA ILE A 214 -4.43 -21.84 -25.69
C ILE A 214 -5.22 -21.26 -24.51
N THR A 215 -5.14 -19.94 -24.30
CA THR A 215 -5.85 -19.28 -23.19
C THR A 215 -7.37 -19.42 -23.35
N GLY A 216 -7.90 -19.30 -24.58
CA GLY A 216 -9.32 -19.53 -24.86
C GLY A 216 -9.79 -20.96 -24.57
N LYS A 217 -8.94 -21.99 -24.83
CA LYS A 217 -9.25 -23.38 -24.46
C LYS A 217 -9.33 -23.55 -22.95
N VAL A 218 -8.37 -22.96 -22.19
CA VAL A 218 -8.36 -23.05 -20.73
C VAL A 218 -9.53 -22.28 -20.12
N LEU A 219 -9.91 -21.13 -20.71
CA LEU A 219 -11.12 -20.41 -20.32
C LEU A 219 -12.38 -21.26 -20.55
N GLY A 220 -12.46 -21.98 -21.67
CA GLY A 220 -13.55 -22.92 -21.95
C GLY A 220 -13.67 -24.00 -20.85
N TYR A 221 -12.54 -24.59 -20.42
CA TYR A 221 -12.54 -25.54 -19.30
C TYR A 221 -13.04 -24.91 -17.99
N ALA A 222 -12.64 -23.66 -17.70
CA ALA A 222 -13.12 -22.94 -16.52
C ALA A 222 -14.63 -22.69 -16.59
N ARG A 223 -15.18 -22.28 -17.73
CA ARG A 223 -16.62 -22.09 -17.92
C ARG A 223 -17.38 -23.41 -17.75
N THR A 224 -16.89 -24.51 -18.33
CA THR A 224 -17.45 -25.85 -18.11
C THR A 224 -17.40 -26.27 -16.63
N ALA A 225 -16.31 -25.97 -15.93
CA ALA A 225 -16.19 -26.19 -14.49
C ALA A 225 -17.27 -25.45 -13.71
N ILE A 226 -17.48 -24.18 -14.01
CA ILE A 226 -18.51 -23.32 -13.40
C ILE A 226 -19.90 -23.91 -13.62
N GLU A 227 -20.23 -24.29 -14.87
CA GLU A 227 -21.53 -24.91 -15.19
C GLU A 227 -21.73 -26.25 -14.48
N THR A 228 -20.69 -27.07 -14.39
CA THR A 228 -20.72 -28.35 -13.69
C THR A 228 -21.00 -28.15 -12.20
N ILE A 229 -20.33 -27.20 -11.57
CA ILE A 229 -20.52 -26.88 -10.16
C ILE A 229 -21.92 -26.34 -9.89
N LYS A 230 -22.48 -25.48 -10.76
CA LYS A 230 -23.84 -24.96 -10.63
C LYS A 230 -24.94 -26.05 -10.69
N LYS A 231 -24.65 -27.18 -11.29
CA LYS A 231 -25.59 -28.31 -11.44
C LYS A 231 -25.51 -29.34 -10.30
N ILE A 232 -24.44 -29.33 -9.52
CA ILE A 232 -24.21 -30.26 -8.41
C ILE A 232 -24.51 -29.50 -7.11
N SER A 233 -25.17 -30.23 -6.14
CA SER A 233 -25.30 -29.67 -4.78
C SER A 233 -23.90 -29.44 -4.21
N ILE A 234 -23.52 -28.16 -4.03
CA ILE A 234 -22.14 -27.77 -3.70
C ILE A 234 -21.89 -28.02 -2.21
N ASP A 235 -20.80 -28.73 -1.91
CA ASP A 235 -20.21 -28.73 -0.57
C ASP A 235 -19.87 -27.25 -0.22
N PRO A 236 -20.39 -26.69 0.89
CA PRO A 236 -20.09 -25.33 1.32
C PRO A 236 -18.59 -25.01 1.37
N THR A 237 -17.72 -26.01 1.59
CA THR A 237 -16.27 -25.87 1.61
C THR A 237 -15.66 -25.65 0.22
N ALA A 238 -16.36 -26.02 -0.86
CA ALA A 238 -15.95 -25.79 -2.25
C ALA A 238 -16.31 -24.38 -2.78
N PHE A 239 -17.22 -23.66 -2.08
CA PHE A 239 -17.71 -22.35 -2.53
C PHE A 239 -16.60 -21.31 -2.77
N PRO A 240 -15.58 -21.15 -1.91
CA PRO A 240 -14.48 -20.22 -2.18
C PRO A 240 -13.71 -20.55 -3.46
N LEU A 241 -13.49 -21.84 -3.73
CA LEU A 241 -12.81 -22.28 -4.96
C LEU A 241 -13.64 -21.95 -6.21
N PHE A 242 -14.95 -22.12 -6.11
CA PHE A 242 -15.87 -21.75 -7.18
C PHE A 242 -15.80 -20.25 -7.50
N CYS A 243 -15.89 -19.38 -6.48
CA CYS A 243 -15.75 -17.95 -6.61
C CYS A 243 -14.39 -17.56 -7.26
N ASP A 244 -13.32 -18.24 -6.85
CA ASP A 244 -11.99 -18.01 -7.45
C ASP A 244 -11.97 -18.40 -8.93
N ILE A 245 -12.56 -19.53 -9.32
CA ILE A 245 -12.60 -19.96 -10.74
C ILE A 245 -13.39 -18.94 -11.57
N GLU A 246 -14.57 -18.51 -11.12
CA GLU A 246 -15.41 -17.53 -11.80
C GLU A 246 -14.69 -16.20 -11.96
N HIS A 247 -14.15 -15.66 -10.87
CA HIS A 247 -13.40 -14.42 -10.85
C HIS A 247 -12.21 -14.40 -11.82
N TYR A 248 -11.34 -15.42 -11.76
CA TYR A 248 -10.20 -15.48 -12.67
C TYR A 248 -10.58 -15.83 -14.12
N ALA A 249 -11.72 -16.49 -14.35
CA ALA A 249 -12.25 -16.69 -15.69
C ALA A 249 -12.68 -15.35 -16.32
N ASP A 250 -13.40 -14.51 -15.58
CA ASP A 250 -13.83 -13.18 -16.04
C ASP A 250 -12.64 -12.26 -16.34
N LEU A 251 -11.66 -12.20 -15.45
CA LEU A 251 -10.43 -11.43 -15.68
C LEU A 251 -9.64 -11.96 -16.89
N THR A 252 -9.55 -13.27 -17.07
CA THR A 252 -8.86 -13.87 -18.22
C THR A 252 -9.58 -13.54 -19.52
N GLU A 253 -10.89 -13.52 -19.54
CA GLU A 253 -11.71 -13.14 -20.70
C GLU A 253 -11.46 -11.66 -21.08
N GLN A 254 -11.40 -10.75 -20.11
CA GLN A 254 -11.04 -9.36 -20.33
C GLN A 254 -9.62 -9.23 -20.91
N VAL A 255 -8.65 -9.99 -20.39
CA VAL A 255 -7.27 -10.02 -20.91
C VAL A 255 -7.22 -10.55 -22.35
N ILE A 256 -8.02 -11.56 -22.70
CA ILE A 256 -8.15 -12.05 -24.09
C ILE A 256 -8.69 -10.95 -25.00
N SER A 257 -9.78 -10.27 -24.59
CA SER A 257 -10.41 -9.18 -25.32
C SER A 257 -9.45 -8.03 -25.57
N GLN A 258 -8.80 -7.52 -24.50
CA GLN A 258 -7.84 -6.42 -24.62
C GLN A 258 -6.64 -6.79 -25.50
N THR A 259 -6.15 -8.03 -25.40
CA THR A 259 -5.01 -8.50 -26.23
C THR A 259 -5.41 -8.59 -27.69
N LYS A 260 -6.60 -9.11 -28.03
CA LYS A 260 -7.09 -9.16 -29.41
C LYS A 260 -7.19 -7.73 -29.98
N ARG A 261 -7.82 -6.79 -29.28
CA ARG A 261 -7.94 -5.38 -29.70
C ARG A 261 -6.58 -4.74 -29.93
N ARG A 262 -5.62 -4.90 -29.02
CA ARG A 262 -4.30 -4.25 -29.11
C ARG A 262 -3.36 -4.91 -30.11
N VAL A 263 -3.22 -6.24 -30.07
CA VAL A 263 -2.17 -6.95 -30.78
C VAL A 263 -2.62 -7.39 -32.18
N LEU A 264 -3.89 -7.80 -32.34
CA LEU A 264 -4.37 -8.29 -33.63
C LEU A 264 -4.99 -7.16 -34.46
N LEU A 265 -5.78 -6.28 -33.83
CA LEU A 265 -6.50 -5.19 -34.51
C LEU A 265 -5.76 -3.85 -34.47
N GLY A 266 -4.74 -3.69 -33.63
CA GLY A 266 -3.97 -2.44 -33.50
C GLY A 266 -4.73 -1.30 -32.79
N HIS A 267 -5.82 -1.61 -32.11
CA HIS A 267 -6.64 -0.60 -31.42
C HIS A 267 -6.00 -0.15 -30.11
N THR A 268 -6.25 1.10 -29.74
CA THR A 268 -5.92 1.61 -28.39
C THR A 268 -7.03 1.20 -27.43
N VAL A 269 -6.68 0.55 -26.32
CA VAL A 269 -7.61 0.24 -25.23
C VAL A 269 -7.46 1.31 -24.15
N PRO A 270 -8.55 1.96 -23.68
CA PRO A 270 -8.51 2.95 -22.62
C PRO A 270 -7.92 2.38 -21.32
N ALA A 271 -7.33 3.25 -20.49
CA ALA A 271 -6.65 2.80 -19.26
C ALA A 271 -7.61 2.12 -18.25
N HIS A 272 -8.84 2.64 -18.14
CA HIS A 272 -9.86 2.11 -17.23
C HIS A 272 -10.44 0.74 -17.65
N GLU A 273 -10.29 0.35 -18.93
CA GLU A 273 -10.69 -0.96 -19.43
C GLU A 273 -9.57 -2.01 -19.34
N LYS A 274 -8.34 -1.58 -18.96
CA LYS A 274 -7.18 -2.48 -18.97
C LYS A 274 -7.01 -3.23 -17.65
N VAL A 275 -6.93 -4.53 -17.74
CA VAL A 275 -6.39 -5.37 -16.66
C VAL A 275 -4.86 -5.40 -16.81
N VAL A 276 -4.15 -4.80 -15.85
CA VAL A 276 -2.67 -4.78 -15.83
C VAL A 276 -2.09 -5.92 -14.98
N SER A 277 -2.89 -6.48 -14.11
CA SER A 277 -2.58 -7.70 -13.36
C SER A 277 -3.87 -8.40 -12.96
N ILE A 278 -3.96 -9.70 -13.23
CA ILE A 278 -5.09 -10.52 -12.73
C ILE A 278 -4.99 -10.81 -11.23
N PHE A 279 -3.87 -10.47 -10.58
CA PHE A 279 -3.65 -10.68 -9.15
C PHE A 279 -3.84 -9.41 -8.32
N GLU A 280 -3.68 -8.24 -8.93
CA GLU A 280 -3.77 -6.91 -8.33
C GLU A 280 -4.59 -6.02 -9.28
N GLU A 281 -5.84 -6.39 -9.49
CA GLU A 281 -6.75 -5.73 -10.44
C GLU A 281 -7.04 -4.27 -10.09
N HIS A 282 -6.91 -3.93 -8.79
CA HIS A 282 -7.06 -2.55 -8.31
C HIS A 282 -6.00 -1.58 -8.84
N THR A 283 -4.94 -2.08 -9.48
CA THR A 283 -3.78 -1.27 -9.89
C THR A 283 -4.13 -0.26 -10.96
N ASP A 284 -3.94 1.01 -10.67
CA ASP A 284 -4.11 2.11 -11.63
C ASP A 284 -2.91 2.26 -12.57
N ILE A 285 -3.18 2.83 -13.75
CA ILE A 285 -2.16 3.22 -14.73
C ILE A 285 -1.98 4.73 -14.63
N ILE A 286 -0.86 5.17 -14.06
CA ILE A 286 -0.55 6.57 -13.85
C ILE A 286 0.54 7.00 -14.83
N LYS A 287 0.23 7.96 -15.69
CA LYS A 287 1.21 8.57 -16.58
C LYS A 287 1.75 9.83 -15.91
N LYS A 288 3.04 9.83 -15.57
CA LYS A 288 3.80 11.02 -15.19
C LYS A 288 4.52 11.53 -16.42
N ASP A 289 4.20 12.75 -16.85
CA ASP A 289 4.74 13.38 -18.04
C ASP A 289 4.69 12.49 -19.31
N ARG A 290 5.56 12.72 -20.29
CA ARG A 290 5.55 11.96 -21.55
C ARG A 290 6.34 10.64 -21.49
N ARG A 291 7.07 10.36 -20.41
CA ARG A 291 8.08 9.28 -20.40
C ARG A 291 7.73 8.08 -19.55
N ASP A 292 7.22 8.26 -18.33
CA ASP A 292 7.09 7.17 -17.37
C ASP A 292 5.64 6.78 -17.10
N THR A 293 5.36 5.48 -17.18
CA THR A 293 4.09 4.90 -16.74
C THR A 293 4.34 4.13 -15.45
N ILE A 294 3.66 4.54 -14.38
CA ILE A 294 3.68 3.90 -13.08
C ILE A 294 2.41 3.06 -12.93
N TYR A 295 2.58 1.84 -12.43
CA TYR A 295 1.50 0.91 -12.13
C TYR A 295 1.33 0.80 -10.62
N GLY A 296 0.34 1.49 -10.07
CA GLY A 296 0.15 1.62 -8.64
C GLY A 296 -0.91 2.66 -8.32
N HIS A 297 -0.81 3.33 -7.16
CA HIS A 297 -1.77 4.34 -6.75
C HIS A 297 -1.12 5.66 -6.42
N LYS A 298 -1.87 6.73 -6.69
CA LYS A 298 -1.53 8.07 -6.22
C LYS A 298 -1.82 8.16 -4.73
N ILE A 299 -0.85 8.67 -3.98
CA ILE A 299 -1.02 9.06 -2.59
C ILE A 299 -0.69 10.54 -2.43
N CYS A 300 -1.51 11.27 -1.68
CA CYS A 300 -1.25 12.67 -1.34
C CYS A 300 -0.89 12.76 0.13
N LEU A 301 0.31 13.24 0.40
CA LEU A 301 0.86 13.36 1.74
C LEU A 301 0.77 14.80 2.20
N THR A 302 0.27 15.01 3.42
CA THR A 302 0.28 16.31 4.09
C THR A 302 1.30 16.27 5.21
N GLY A 303 2.33 17.11 5.12
CA GLY A 303 3.39 17.24 6.11
C GLY A 303 3.25 18.52 6.94
N GLY A 304 3.63 18.44 8.19
CA GLY A 304 3.69 19.56 9.13
C GLY A 304 5.02 20.32 9.12
N ALA A 305 5.13 21.29 10.02
CA ALA A 305 6.35 22.07 10.23
C ALA A 305 7.47 21.23 10.86
N SER A 306 7.13 20.24 11.67
CA SER A 306 8.04 19.29 12.32
C SER A 306 8.58 18.18 11.40
N ASN A 307 8.19 18.15 10.13
CA ASN A 307 8.41 17.05 9.18
C ASN A 307 7.60 15.78 9.46
N LEU A 308 6.68 15.79 10.41
CA LEU A 308 5.72 14.69 10.58
C LEU A 308 4.74 14.68 9.40
N ILE A 309 4.37 13.47 8.97
CA ILE A 309 3.29 13.29 8.01
C ILE A 309 1.97 13.30 8.78
N LEU A 310 1.21 14.36 8.60
CA LEU A 310 -0.04 14.59 9.34
C LEU A 310 -1.18 13.73 8.79
N ASP A 311 -1.21 13.55 7.46
CA ASP A 311 -2.27 12.81 6.79
C ASP A 311 -1.79 12.21 5.45
N CYS A 312 -2.52 11.19 5.00
CA CYS A 312 -2.31 10.56 3.71
C CYS A 312 -3.65 10.23 3.06
N VAL A 313 -3.92 10.81 1.91
CA VAL A 313 -5.05 10.43 1.07
C VAL A 313 -4.57 9.44 0.01
N ILE A 314 -5.10 8.23 0.04
CA ILE A 314 -4.80 7.19 -0.95
C ILE A 314 -5.91 7.22 -1.99
N ALA A 315 -5.58 7.71 -3.19
CA ALA A 315 -6.54 7.88 -4.26
C ALA A 315 -6.73 6.60 -5.08
N ARG A 316 -7.93 6.39 -5.58
CA ARG A 316 -8.27 5.37 -6.57
C ARG A 316 -8.62 6.06 -7.90
N GLY A 317 -8.14 5.52 -9.01
CA GLY A 317 -8.47 6.05 -10.34
C GLY A 317 -7.71 7.31 -10.76
N ASN A 318 -6.65 7.71 -10.07
CA ASN A 318 -5.78 8.84 -10.39
C ASN A 318 -6.53 10.17 -10.61
N PRO A 319 -7.33 10.69 -9.64
CA PRO A 319 -8.05 11.95 -9.75
C PRO A 319 -7.06 13.13 -9.97
N ALA A 320 -7.56 14.25 -10.49
CA ALA A 320 -6.76 15.46 -10.61
C ALA A 320 -6.36 15.99 -9.21
N ASP A 321 -5.18 16.59 -9.10
CA ASP A 321 -4.72 17.15 -7.81
C ASP A 321 -5.65 18.29 -7.34
N THR A 322 -6.25 19.03 -8.28
CA THR A 322 -7.25 20.08 -7.99
C THR A 322 -8.44 19.55 -7.18
N ASP A 323 -8.87 18.31 -7.44
CA ASP A 323 -10.06 17.73 -6.80
C ASP A 323 -9.75 17.30 -5.37
N LEU A 324 -8.47 17.13 -5.03
CA LEU A 324 -8.01 16.66 -3.72
C LEU A 324 -7.71 17.80 -2.74
N ALA A 325 -7.58 19.06 -3.21
CA ALA A 325 -7.16 20.18 -2.38
C ALA A 325 -8.08 20.42 -1.18
N ILE A 326 -9.37 20.49 -1.40
CA ILE A 326 -10.37 20.80 -0.37
C ILE A 326 -10.62 19.61 0.56
N PRO A 327 -10.83 18.37 0.07
CA PRO A 327 -10.89 17.20 0.92
C PRO A 327 -9.71 17.07 1.89
N ILE A 328 -8.49 17.33 1.43
CA ILE A 328 -7.29 17.32 2.29
C ILE A 328 -7.38 18.35 3.41
N LEU A 329 -7.86 19.56 3.14
CA LEU A 329 -8.04 20.60 4.17
C LEU A 329 -9.12 20.22 5.20
N ASP A 330 -10.23 19.62 4.75
CA ASP A 330 -11.29 19.18 5.63
C ASP A 330 -10.81 18.04 6.55
N ARG A 331 -10.00 17.10 6.04
CA ARG A 331 -9.33 16.08 6.86
C ARG A 331 -8.37 16.68 7.90
N GLN A 332 -7.64 17.78 7.59
CA GLN A 332 -6.81 18.46 8.58
C GLN A 332 -7.65 19.03 9.73
N LYS A 333 -8.86 19.53 9.43
CA LYS A 333 -9.81 19.96 10.47
C LYS A 333 -10.29 18.79 11.33
N GLU A 334 -10.53 17.62 10.74
CA GLU A 334 -10.91 16.42 11.50
C GLU A 334 -9.79 15.97 12.45
N ILE A 335 -8.53 16.05 12.03
CA ILE A 335 -7.37 15.63 12.84
C ILE A 335 -7.10 16.58 13.99
N PHE A 336 -7.11 17.92 13.75
CA PHE A 336 -6.69 18.93 14.71
C PHE A 336 -7.85 19.74 15.30
N GLY A 337 -9.10 19.44 14.98
CA GLY A 337 -10.29 20.22 15.40
C GLY A 337 -10.37 21.62 14.76
N ARG A 338 -9.40 21.98 13.90
CA ARG A 338 -9.28 23.31 13.27
C ARG A 338 -8.58 23.23 11.91
N TYR A 339 -8.88 24.19 11.04
CA TYR A 339 -8.11 24.35 9.80
C TYR A 339 -6.71 24.90 10.07
N PRO A 340 -5.73 24.59 9.20
CA PRO A 340 -4.41 25.19 9.27
C PRO A 340 -4.48 26.71 9.04
N LEU A 341 -3.55 27.46 9.61
CA LEU A 341 -3.44 28.90 9.34
C LEU A 341 -2.80 29.17 7.99
N LYS A 342 -1.91 28.27 7.57
CA LYS A 342 -1.12 28.39 6.35
C LYS A 342 -1.05 27.03 5.66
N VAL A 343 -1.24 27.04 4.35
CA VAL A 343 -1.10 25.84 3.53
C VAL A 343 -0.26 26.12 2.30
N CYS A 344 0.56 25.16 1.93
CA CYS A 344 1.30 25.20 0.68
C CYS A 344 1.07 23.93 -0.11
N PHE A 345 0.56 24.09 -1.33
CA PHE A 345 0.31 23.05 -2.30
C PHE A 345 1.27 23.08 -3.47
N ASP A 346 1.47 21.94 -4.14
CA ASP A 346 2.10 21.94 -5.45
C ASP A 346 1.23 22.66 -6.51
N GLY A 347 1.85 23.01 -7.63
CA GLY A 347 1.15 23.71 -8.72
C GLY A 347 0.03 22.91 -9.38
N GLY A 348 -0.03 21.58 -9.17
CA GLY A 348 -1.12 20.71 -9.60
C GLY A 348 -2.46 21.02 -8.96
N PHE A 349 -2.45 21.54 -7.73
CA PHE A 349 -3.66 21.87 -6.95
C PHE A 349 -4.23 23.26 -7.26
N ALA A 350 -3.50 24.10 -8.01
CA ALA A 350 -3.84 25.50 -8.22
C ALA A 350 -5.11 25.65 -9.08
N SER A 351 -6.13 26.31 -8.52
CA SER A 351 -7.31 26.82 -9.22
C SER A 351 -7.90 28.00 -8.46
N LYS A 352 -8.60 28.92 -9.18
CA LYS A 352 -9.33 30.04 -8.56
C LYS A 352 -10.37 29.53 -7.55
N ASN A 353 -11.06 28.44 -7.89
CA ASN A 353 -12.06 27.83 -7.03
C ASN A 353 -11.42 27.29 -5.73
N ASN A 354 -10.30 26.55 -5.82
CA ASN A 354 -9.63 26.03 -4.64
C ASN A 354 -9.09 27.14 -3.73
N LEU A 355 -8.59 28.24 -4.31
CA LEU A 355 -8.18 29.41 -3.54
C LEU A 355 -9.37 30.01 -2.79
N LYS A 356 -10.51 30.26 -3.47
CA LYS A 356 -11.73 30.79 -2.87
C LYS A 356 -12.21 29.88 -1.73
N LEU A 357 -12.40 28.58 -2.00
CA LEU A 357 -12.90 27.63 -1.00
C LEU A 357 -11.96 27.47 0.22
N ALA A 358 -10.64 27.60 0.02
CA ALA A 358 -9.70 27.59 1.13
C ALA A 358 -9.79 28.90 1.96
N LYS A 359 -9.98 30.05 1.31
CA LYS A 359 -10.19 31.34 2.00
C LYS A 359 -11.52 31.35 2.78
N ASP A 360 -12.59 30.79 2.22
CA ASP A 360 -13.89 30.63 2.89
C ASP A 360 -13.75 29.82 4.20
N ARG A 361 -12.80 28.87 4.25
CA ARG A 361 -12.40 28.13 5.47
C ARG A 361 -11.51 28.92 6.43
N LYS A 362 -11.37 30.23 6.21
CA LYS A 362 -10.56 31.17 7.02
C LYS A 362 -9.06 30.84 7.07
N ILE A 363 -8.54 30.15 6.06
CA ILE A 363 -7.10 29.90 5.92
C ILE A 363 -6.44 31.20 5.47
N LYS A 364 -5.55 31.73 6.31
CA LYS A 364 -4.96 33.06 6.09
C LYS A 364 -4.05 33.12 4.87
N ASP A 365 -3.18 32.15 4.70
CA ASP A 365 -2.21 32.10 3.62
C ASP A 365 -2.32 30.76 2.87
N VAL A 366 -2.65 30.80 1.57
CA VAL A 366 -2.81 29.64 0.70
C VAL A 366 -1.83 29.80 -0.45
N CYS A 367 -0.72 29.08 -0.42
CA CYS A 367 0.33 29.14 -1.41
C CYS A 367 0.21 27.99 -2.40
N PHE A 368 0.14 28.29 -3.69
CA PHE A 368 0.36 27.33 -4.77
C PHE A 368 1.75 27.55 -5.37
N ALA A 369 2.54 26.51 -5.54
CA ALA A 369 3.92 26.61 -6.04
C ALA A 369 4.01 27.20 -7.46
N LYS A 370 2.97 26.98 -8.30
CA LYS A 370 2.78 27.62 -9.60
C LYS A 370 1.51 28.43 -9.57
N LYS A 371 1.59 29.71 -9.94
CA LYS A 371 0.48 30.66 -9.82
C LYS A 371 -0.73 30.34 -10.70
N ARG A 372 -0.53 29.84 -11.91
CA ARG A 372 -1.59 29.52 -12.90
C ARG A 372 -2.64 30.62 -13.04
N GLY A 373 -2.19 31.88 -13.13
CA GLY A 373 -3.06 33.05 -13.25
C GLY A 373 -3.64 33.58 -11.92
N LEU A 374 -3.08 33.17 -10.79
CA LEU A 374 -3.37 33.70 -9.46
C LEU A 374 -2.31 34.70 -9.06
N GLU A 375 -2.70 35.77 -8.36
CA GLU A 375 -1.75 36.74 -7.83
C GLU A 375 -1.27 36.36 -6.43
N GLU A 376 -0.03 36.72 -6.09
CA GLU A 376 0.54 36.41 -4.77
C GLU A 376 -0.20 37.09 -3.64
N THR A 377 -0.73 38.28 -3.90
CA THR A 377 -1.54 39.08 -2.96
C THR A 377 -2.90 38.45 -2.66
N ASP A 378 -3.49 37.71 -3.63
CA ASP A 378 -4.72 36.96 -3.39
C ASP A 378 -4.45 35.70 -2.54
N MET A 379 -3.31 35.08 -2.76
CA MET A 379 -2.90 33.85 -2.09
C MET A 379 -2.44 34.12 -0.64
N CYS A 380 -1.55 35.08 -0.44
CA CYS A 380 -0.86 35.33 0.83
C CYS A 380 -0.91 36.82 1.20
N ARG A 381 -0.82 37.12 2.49
CA ARG A 381 -0.83 38.50 3.03
C ARG A 381 0.30 39.40 2.53
N SER A 382 1.40 38.79 2.08
CA SER A 382 2.54 39.50 1.47
C SER A 382 3.36 38.56 0.58
N GLN A 383 4.12 39.15 -0.34
CA GLN A 383 5.09 38.40 -1.17
C GLN A 383 6.14 37.68 -0.33
N TYR A 384 6.58 38.25 0.79
CA TYR A 384 7.50 37.62 1.72
C TYR A 384 6.91 36.30 2.27
N VAL A 385 5.64 36.28 2.67
CA VAL A 385 4.96 35.09 3.19
C VAL A 385 4.80 34.05 2.06
N TYR A 386 4.46 34.48 0.85
CA TYR A 386 4.36 33.59 -0.30
C TYR A 386 5.70 32.90 -0.57
N HIS A 387 6.79 33.63 -0.67
CA HIS A 387 8.12 33.06 -0.93
C HIS A 387 8.61 32.16 0.21
N ARG A 388 8.29 32.49 1.46
CA ARG A 388 8.59 31.64 2.62
C ARG A 388 7.83 30.32 2.56
N LEU A 389 6.55 30.33 2.24
CA LEU A 389 5.72 29.13 2.10
C LEU A 389 6.15 28.29 0.90
N ARG A 390 6.49 28.92 -0.21
CA ARG A 390 7.02 28.21 -1.39
C ARG A 390 8.33 27.46 -1.06
N ARG A 391 9.23 28.06 -0.28
CA ARG A 391 10.43 27.36 0.25
C ARG A 391 10.08 26.25 1.21
N PHE A 392 9.12 26.48 2.10
CA PHE A 392 8.63 25.46 3.04
C PHE A 392 8.07 24.22 2.32
N ARG A 393 7.43 24.38 1.15
CA ARG A 393 6.92 23.26 0.34
C ARG A 393 8.04 22.30 -0.05
N ALA A 394 9.22 22.76 -0.37
CA ALA A 394 10.32 21.88 -0.80
C ALA A 394 10.63 20.75 0.21
N GLY A 395 10.37 20.97 1.48
CA GLY A 395 10.58 19.95 2.50
C GLY A 395 9.66 18.72 2.40
N ILE A 396 8.49 18.81 1.72
CA ILE A 396 7.65 17.60 1.52
C ILE A 396 8.29 16.66 0.48
N GLU A 397 9.00 17.21 -0.52
CA GLU A 397 9.70 16.40 -1.52
C GLU A 397 10.82 15.57 -0.88
N SER A 398 11.55 16.15 0.07
CA SER A 398 12.56 15.44 0.87
C SER A 398 11.92 14.35 1.72
N GLY A 399 10.78 14.63 2.36
CA GLY A 399 10.00 13.65 3.13
C GLY A 399 9.53 12.49 2.26
N ILE A 400 8.95 12.77 1.09
CA ILE A 400 8.52 11.76 0.11
C ILE A 400 9.71 10.90 -0.33
N SER A 401 10.83 11.53 -0.64
CA SER A 401 12.05 10.82 -1.07
C SER A 401 12.57 9.89 0.04
N TRP A 402 12.55 10.35 1.28
CA TRP A 402 12.94 9.54 2.43
C TRP A 402 11.98 8.36 2.67
N LEU A 403 10.66 8.60 2.65
CA LEU A 403 9.64 7.55 2.75
C LEU A 403 9.82 6.48 1.66
N LYS A 404 10.10 6.89 0.44
CA LYS A 404 10.32 5.95 -0.66
C LYS A 404 11.58 5.12 -0.49
N ARG A 405 12.69 5.74 -0.13
CA ARG A 405 14.00 5.06 -0.07
C ARG A 405 14.19 4.26 1.21
N CYS A 406 13.70 4.78 2.34
CA CYS A 406 13.99 4.20 3.65
C CYS A 406 12.80 3.46 4.27
N MET A 407 11.56 3.85 3.94
CA MET A 407 10.34 3.27 4.55
C MET A 407 9.55 2.37 3.57
N GLY A 408 10.13 2.02 2.44
CA GLY A 408 9.58 1.07 1.49
C GLY A 408 8.45 1.61 0.58
N LEU A 409 8.12 2.92 0.60
CA LEU A 409 7.02 3.49 -0.19
C LEU A 409 7.33 3.69 -1.68
N THR A 410 8.39 3.08 -2.22
CA THR A 410 8.58 2.99 -3.66
C THR A 410 7.61 2.00 -4.28
N ARG A 411 7.48 0.81 -3.66
CA ARG A 411 6.64 -0.28 -4.14
C ARG A 411 6.05 -1.06 -2.98
N CYS A 412 4.73 -1.24 -2.99
CA CYS A 412 4.05 -2.13 -2.04
C CYS A 412 4.49 -3.58 -2.28
N THR A 413 4.76 -4.32 -1.22
CA THR A 413 5.08 -5.76 -1.26
C THR A 413 3.94 -6.64 -0.78
N TRP A 414 2.82 -6.04 -0.33
CA TRP A 414 1.63 -6.75 0.11
C TRP A 414 0.63 -6.89 -1.05
N LYS A 415 -0.29 -7.84 -0.96
CA LYS A 415 -1.27 -8.15 -2.01
C LYS A 415 -2.65 -7.68 -1.61
N GLY A 416 -3.37 -7.12 -2.60
CA GLY A 416 -4.74 -6.64 -2.46
C GLY A 416 -4.84 -5.19 -2.01
N TRP A 417 -5.98 -4.57 -2.32
CA TRP A 417 -6.21 -3.14 -2.09
C TRP A 417 -6.14 -2.74 -0.62
N ASP A 418 -6.79 -3.49 0.27
CA ASP A 418 -6.78 -3.15 1.70
C ASP A 418 -5.39 -3.33 2.31
N ALA A 419 -4.67 -4.37 1.90
CA ALA A 419 -3.28 -4.55 2.31
C ALA A 419 -2.35 -3.46 1.74
N PHE A 420 -2.61 -2.96 0.53
CA PHE A 420 -1.90 -1.82 -0.03
C PHE A 420 -2.07 -0.57 0.84
N LYS A 421 -3.29 -0.27 1.24
CA LYS A 421 -3.60 0.87 2.10
C LYS A 421 -2.93 0.75 3.47
N SER A 422 -3.03 -0.42 4.09
CA SER A 422 -2.36 -0.72 5.37
C SER A 422 -0.84 -0.61 5.28
N TYR A 423 -0.25 -1.07 4.16
CA TYR A 423 1.19 -0.94 3.89
C TYR A 423 1.65 0.52 3.85
N VAL A 424 0.90 1.38 3.15
CA VAL A 424 1.20 2.82 3.07
C VAL A 424 1.14 3.46 4.46
N TRP A 425 0.06 3.23 5.20
CA TRP A 425 -0.11 3.82 6.51
C TRP A 425 0.86 3.28 7.57
N SER A 426 1.17 1.99 7.56
CA SER A 426 2.18 1.43 8.48
C SER A 426 3.56 2.06 8.26
N SER A 427 3.92 2.33 7.01
CA SER A 427 5.18 3.02 6.67
C SER A 427 5.20 4.47 7.18
N ILE A 428 4.06 5.18 7.09
CA ILE A 428 3.91 6.54 7.62
C ILE A 428 4.03 6.56 9.14
N VAL A 429 3.36 5.65 9.83
CA VAL A 429 3.42 5.54 11.30
C VAL A 429 4.85 5.26 11.77
N ALA A 430 5.55 4.32 11.14
CA ALA A 430 6.94 4.03 11.47
C ALA A 430 7.86 5.25 11.26
N ALA A 431 7.66 5.97 10.15
CA ALA A 431 8.38 7.20 9.84
C ALA A 431 8.12 8.30 10.87
N ASN A 432 6.87 8.52 11.26
CA ASN A 432 6.50 9.52 12.25
C ASN A 432 7.08 9.20 13.64
N LEU A 433 7.02 7.95 14.07
CA LEU A 433 7.63 7.53 15.33
C LEU A 433 9.14 7.78 15.35
N LEU A 434 9.84 7.47 14.25
CA LEU A 434 11.28 7.73 14.14
C LEU A 434 11.58 9.24 14.12
N THR A 435 10.78 10.04 13.39
CA THR A 435 10.95 11.49 13.34
C THR A 435 10.75 12.12 14.73
N MET A 436 9.73 11.69 15.46
CA MET A 436 9.49 12.15 16.83
C MET A 436 10.60 11.72 17.81
N ALA A 437 11.05 10.49 17.71
CA ALA A 437 12.14 9.99 18.54
C ALA A 437 13.41 10.82 18.37
N ARG A 438 13.78 11.13 17.12
CA ARG A 438 14.92 11.99 16.80
C ARG A 438 14.73 13.42 17.30
N ALA A 439 13.55 14.00 17.17
CA ALA A 439 13.25 15.33 17.69
C ALA A 439 13.39 15.39 19.21
N LYS A 440 12.90 14.37 19.92
CA LYS A 440 13.03 14.29 21.40
C LYS A 440 14.47 14.06 21.83
N LEU A 441 15.22 13.20 21.15
CA LEU A 441 16.65 12.97 21.45
C LEU A 441 17.51 14.20 21.16
N ALA A 442 17.16 15.03 20.21
CA ALA A 442 17.87 16.27 19.92
C ALA A 442 17.56 17.40 20.92
N ALA A 443 16.50 17.29 21.70
CA ALA A 443 16.08 18.25 22.72
C ALA A 443 16.60 17.90 24.13
N THR A 444 17.12 16.67 24.33
CA THR A 444 17.81 16.21 25.54
C THR A 444 19.30 16.41 25.43
#